data_6a7c2d7e0e7fe3ca55e7658e2794c079
#
_entry.id   6a7c2d7e0e7fe3ca55e7658e2794c079
#
_cell.length_a   1.000
_cell.length_b   1.000
_cell.length_c   1.000
_cell.angle_alpha   90.00
_cell.angle_beta   90.00
_cell.angle_gamma   90.00
#
_symmetry.space_group_name_H-M   'P 1'
#
loop_
_entity.id
_entity.type
_entity.pdbx_description
1 polymer ?
#
loop_
_entity_poly.entity_id
_entity_poly.type
_entity_poly.pdbx_seq_one_letter_code
_entity_poly.pdbx_strand_id
1 'polypeptide(L)'
;MKRRHFTLIEMLVVVAVIAILIGILNPTIGTVMEKVKQSKTKAVINSLRLGIKQYESTYGFLPFTGENTDKFIEYTSGNGTNGEYTILLNTLEGNDKSLNPRGIKFLDMSDSDYKDAWDEELNVVLDLNYDSVIADSLIYGAAGKNTEIIIWSAGPDGDHNTSDSHADNDDNVNSWDK
;
A
#
# COMPACT_ATOMS: atom_id res chain seq x y z
N MET A 1 -8.00 63.13 1.18
CA MET A 1 -7.99 61.69 0.79
C MET A 1 -9.09 61.47 -0.24
N LYS A 2 -8.78 61.08 -1.50
CA LYS A 2 -9.76 60.81 -2.53
C LYS A 2 -10.31 59.37 -2.28
N ARG A 3 -11.58 59.23 -1.89
CA ARG A 3 -12.22 57.91 -1.77
C ARG A 3 -12.47 57.36 -3.19
N ARG A 4 -11.84 56.27 -3.53
CA ARG A 4 -12.16 55.52 -4.76
C ARG A 4 -13.47 54.80 -4.54
N HIS A 5 -14.44 55.10 -5.37
CA HIS A 5 -15.73 54.37 -5.40
C HIS A 5 -15.56 53.15 -6.26
N PHE A 6 -15.84 52.00 -5.73
CA PHE A 6 -15.89 50.74 -6.47
C PHE A 6 -17.14 50.72 -7.35
N THR A 7 -16.98 50.33 -8.60
CA THR A 7 -18.08 50.27 -9.55
C THR A 7 -18.73 48.88 -9.49
N LEU A 8 -20.03 48.78 -9.76
CA LEU A 8 -20.77 47.53 -9.80
C LEU A 8 -20.19 46.57 -10.86
N ILE A 9 -19.68 47.12 -11.97
CA ILE A 9 -19.08 46.32 -13.04
C ILE A 9 -17.73 45.71 -12.64
N GLU A 10 -16.92 46.39 -11.81
CA GLU A 10 -15.67 45.81 -11.28
C GLU A 10 -15.93 44.63 -10.40
N MET A 11 -16.98 44.67 -9.56
CA MET A 11 -17.38 43.54 -8.75
C MET A 11 -17.92 42.38 -9.60
N LEU A 12 -18.72 42.66 -10.62
CA LEU A 12 -19.30 41.65 -11.50
C LEU A 12 -18.22 40.88 -12.28
N VAL A 13 -17.20 41.59 -12.80
CA VAL A 13 -16.07 40.95 -13.50
C VAL A 13 -15.26 40.08 -12.56
N VAL A 14 -14.98 40.52 -11.34
CA VAL A 14 -14.23 39.72 -10.35
C VAL A 14 -14.99 38.43 -10.01
N VAL A 15 -16.28 38.50 -9.72
CA VAL A 15 -17.09 37.33 -9.43
C VAL A 15 -17.16 36.37 -10.61
N ALA A 16 -17.29 36.89 -11.85
CA ALA A 16 -17.28 36.08 -13.07
C ALA A 16 -15.96 35.32 -13.24
N VAL A 17 -14.82 35.96 -13.03
CA VAL A 17 -13.49 35.32 -13.11
C VAL A 17 -13.34 34.25 -12.03
N ILE A 18 -13.72 34.53 -10.78
CA ILE A 18 -13.67 33.55 -9.70
C ILE A 18 -14.56 32.35 -10.01
N ALA A 19 -15.77 32.55 -10.53
CA ALA A 19 -16.67 31.47 -10.90
C ALA A 19 -16.08 30.55 -12.00
N ILE A 20 -15.40 31.13 -13.00
CA ILE A 20 -14.72 30.36 -14.04
C ILE A 20 -13.54 29.55 -13.43
N LEU A 21 -12.73 30.17 -12.57
CA LEU A 21 -11.60 29.49 -11.93
C LEU A 21 -12.06 28.31 -11.05
N ILE A 22 -13.11 28.50 -10.26
CA ILE A 22 -13.70 27.41 -9.45
C ILE A 22 -14.26 26.29 -10.33
N GLY A 23 -14.89 26.64 -11.45
CA GLY A 23 -15.45 25.67 -12.39
C GLY A 23 -14.39 24.75 -13.03
N ILE A 24 -13.18 25.27 -13.26
CA ILE A 24 -12.06 24.47 -13.83
C ILE A 24 -11.35 23.65 -12.76
N LEU A 25 -11.25 24.13 -11.52
CA LEU A 25 -10.52 23.45 -10.43
C LEU A 25 -11.25 22.24 -9.88
N ASN A 26 -12.58 22.25 -9.87
CA ASN A 26 -13.39 21.24 -9.19
C ASN A 26 -13.19 19.79 -9.72
N PRO A 27 -13.17 19.51 -11.04
CA PRO A 27 -12.96 18.15 -11.54
C PRO A 27 -11.54 17.63 -11.35
N THR A 28 -10.55 18.51 -11.16
CA THR A 28 -9.13 18.13 -11.08
C THR A 28 -8.74 17.63 -9.68
N ILE A 29 -9.45 18.05 -8.65
CA ILE A 29 -9.11 17.72 -7.25
C ILE A 29 -9.26 16.23 -6.97
N GLY A 30 -10.29 15.57 -7.50
CA GLY A 30 -10.53 14.13 -7.29
C GLY A 30 -9.37 13.26 -7.81
N THR A 31 -8.93 13.51 -9.03
CA THR A 31 -7.84 12.74 -9.66
C THR A 31 -6.48 12.99 -8.98
N VAL A 32 -6.25 14.20 -8.48
CA VAL A 32 -5.02 14.52 -7.73
C VAL A 32 -5.03 13.79 -6.37
N MET A 33 -6.14 13.80 -5.66
CA MET A 33 -6.27 13.11 -4.37
C MET A 33 -6.05 11.60 -4.53
N GLU A 34 -6.57 10.99 -5.60
CA GLU A 34 -6.35 9.57 -5.89
C GLU A 34 -4.87 9.26 -6.12
N LYS A 35 -4.17 10.07 -6.91
CA LYS A 35 -2.72 9.93 -7.12
C LYS A 35 -1.92 10.09 -5.82
N VAL A 36 -2.35 10.97 -4.92
CA VAL A 36 -1.73 11.13 -3.60
C VAL A 36 -1.90 9.86 -2.76
N LYS A 37 -3.10 9.26 -2.77
CA LYS A 37 -3.37 8.00 -2.08
C LYS A 37 -2.50 6.86 -2.64
N GLN A 38 -2.46 6.69 -3.96
CA GLN A 38 -1.60 5.68 -4.61
C GLN A 38 -0.11 5.88 -4.24
N SER A 39 0.37 7.13 -4.22
CA SER A 39 1.74 7.43 -3.84
C SER A 39 2.02 7.11 -2.36
N LYS A 40 1.07 7.40 -1.47
CA LYS A 40 1.15 7.03 -0.05
C LYS A 40 1.20 5.51 0.11
N THR A 41 0.32 4.78 -0.56
CA THR A 41 0.28 3.32 -0.54
C THR A 41 1.59 2.72 -1.06
N LYS A 42 2.15 3.23 -2.16
CA LYS A 42 3.49 2.81 -2.66
C LYS A 42 4.59 3.03 -1.63
N ALA A 43 4.54 4.10 -0.86
CA ALA A 43 5.51 4.36 0.19
C ALA A 43 5.40 3.32 1.33
N VAL A 44 4.20 2.95 1.75
CA VAL A 44 3.97 1.90 2.76
C VAL A 44 4.45 0.54 2.26
N ILE A 45 4.10 0.16 1.02
CA ILE A 45 4.57 -1.07 0.37
C ILE A 45 6.10 -1.14 0.38
N ASN A 46 6.78 -0.06 -0.02
CA ASN A 46 8.24 -0.02 -0.04
C ASN A 46 8.85 -0.10 1.36
N SER A 47 8.24 0.53 2.36
CA SER A 47 8.69 0.46 3.74
C SER A 47 8.57 -0.95 4.30
N LEU A 48 7.45 -1.62 4.08
CA LEU A 48 7.24 -3.00 4.50
C LEU A 48 8.22 -3.95 3.81
N ARG A 49 8.38 -3.82 2.48
CA ARG A 49 9.36 -4.61 1.72
C ARG A 49 10.78 -4.43 2.25
N LEU A 50 11.17 -3.19 2.57
CA LEU A 50 12.49 -2.91 3.13
C LEU A 50 12.67 -3.54 4.50
N GLY A 51 11.65 -3.48 5.37
CA GLY A 51 11.67 -4.12 6.69
C GLY A 51 11.86 -5.64 6.58
N ILE A 52 11.13 -6.30 5.67
CA ILE A 52 11.27 -7.74 5.41
C ILE A 52 12.68 -8.08 4.92
N LYS A 53 13.23 -7.29 3.99
CA LYS A 53 14.60 -7.49 3.48
C LYS A 53 15.68 -7.25 4.53
N GLN A 54 15.49 -6.31 5.44
CA GLN A 54 16.40 -6.09 6.56
C GLN A 54 16.34 -7.25 7.57
N TYR A 55 15.15 -7.79 7.82
CA TYR A 55 14.97 -8.99 8.63
C TYR A 55 15.74 -10.18 8.00
N GLU A 56 15.50 -10.45 6.73
CA GLU A 56 16.17 -11.51 5.96
C GLU A 56 17.70 -11.34 6.00
N SER A 57 18.21 -10.14 5.75
CA SER A 57 19.65 -9.85 5.85
C SER A 57 20.24 -10.09 7.23
N THR A 58 19.44 -9.94 8.28
CA THR A 58 19.88 -10.08 9.68
C THR A 58 19.86 -11.53 10.17
N TYR A 59 18.83 -12.27 9.77
CA TYR A 59 18.58 -13.65 10.24
C TYR A 59 18.98 -14.71 9.21
N GLY A 60 19.15 -14.34 7.93
CA GLY A 60 19.48 -15.24 6.84
C GLY A 60 18.27 -15.97 6.25
N PHE A 61 17.06 -15.60 6.63
CA PHE A 61 15.81 -16.19 6.16
C PHE A 61 14.65 -15.19 6.24
N LEU A 62 13.61 -15.42 5.45
CA LEU A 62 12.38 -14.63 5.52
C LEU A 62 11.57 -14.95 6.79
N PRO A 63 10.70 -14.03 7.27
CA PRO A 63 9.75 -14.35 8.34
C PRO A 63 8.93 -15.60 7.99
N PHE A 64 8.46 -16.36 9.00
CA PHE A 64 7.71 -17.62 8.83
C PHE A 64 8.49 -18.80 8.26
N THR A 65 9.70 -19.03 8.72
CA THR A 65 10.52 -20.20 8.31
C THR A 65 9.88 -21.54 8.69
N GLY A 66 10.17 -22.55 7.87
CA GLY A 66 9.77 -23.96 8.10
C GLY A 66 8.68 -24.46 7.18
N GLU A 67 8.20 -23.63 6.28
CA GLU A 67 7.32 -24.03 5.18
C GLU A 67 8.15 -24.26 3.90
N ASN A 68 7.79 -25.30 3.11
CA ASN A 68 8.46 -25.62 1.86
C ASN A 68 7.68 -25.13 0.62
N THR A 69 6.84 -24.13 0.81
CA THR A 69 5.96 -23.58 -0.22
C THR A 69 5.87 -22.07 -0.03
N ASP A 70 5.60 -21.37 -1.10
CA ASP A 70 5.29 -19.93 -1.03
C ASP A 70 4.12 -19.68 -0.10
N LYS A 71 4.20 -18.61 0.66
CA LYS A 71 3.18 -18.26 1.64
C LYS A 71 2.48 -16.96 1.28
N PHE A 72 1.18 -17.06 1.08
CA PHE A 72 0.31 -15.91 1.06
C PHE A 72 -0.10 -15.54 2.49
N ILE A 73 0.22 -14.33 2.88
CA ILE A 73 -0.10 -13.77 4.20
C ILE A 73 -1.39 -13.00 4.03
N GLU A 74 -2.50 -13.69 4.30
CA GLU A 74 -3.84 -13.11 4.25
C GLU A 74 -4.14 -12.30 5.50
N TYR A 75 -4.82 -11.18 5.27
CA TYR A 75 -5.62 -10.56 6.30
C TYR A 75 -6.90 -11.36 6.52
N THR A 76 -7.06 -11.93 7.68
CA THR A 76 -8.34 -12.50 8.08
C THR A 76 -9.17 -11.40 8.74
N SER A 77 -10.04 -10.77 7.96
CA SER A 77 -11.07 -9.85 8.48
C SER A 77 -11.95 -10.56 9.50
N GLY A 78 -11.85 -10.16 10.74
CA GLY A 78 -12.76 -10.62 11.78
C GLY A 78 -12.09 -11.37 12.94
N ASN A 79 -11.67 -10.63 13.90
CA ASN A 79 -11.15 -10.98 15.20
C ASN A 79 -9.62 -10.89 15.38
N GLY A 80 -9.17 -9.67 15.35
CA GLY A 80 -8.06 -9.11 16.09
C GLY A 80 -6.99 -10.04 16.65
N THR A 81 -5.75 -9.68 16.55
CA THR A 81 -4.57 -10.15 17.27
C THR A 81 -3.83 -11.39 16.80
N ASN A 82 -4.39 -12.26 15.94
CA ASN A 82 -3.72 -13.49 15.51
C ASN A 82 -3.70 -13.71 13.98
N GLY A 83 -4.01 -12.72 13.15
CA GLY A 83 -3.84 -12.82 11.70
C GLY A 83 -2.35 -12.90 11.33
N GLU A 84 -2.03 -13.61 10.27
CA GLU A 84 -0.64 -13.76 9.80
C GLU A 84 0.00 -12.41 9.48
N TYR A 85 -0.77 -11.44 8.99
CA TYR A 85 -0.31 -10.08 8.75
C TYR A 85 0.11 -9.39 10.06
N THR A 86 -0.69 -9.51 11.13
CA THR A 86 -0.34 -8.99 12.46
C THR A 86 0.91 -9.67 13.03
N ILE A 87 1.08 -10.97 12.80
CA ILE A 87 2.30 -11.70 13.22
C ILE A 87 3.51 -11.17 12.45
N LEU A 88 3.38 -10.93 11.13
CA LEU A 88 4.43 -10.33 10.33
C LEU A 88 4.85 -8.96 10.88
N LEU A 89 3.89 -8.07 11.14
CA LEU A 89 4.17 -6.74 11.67
C LEU A 89 4.83 -6.80 13.04
N ASN A 90 4.30 -7.60 13.98
CA ASN A 90 4.90 -7.80 15.30
C ASN A 90 6.33 -8.36 15.24
N THR A 91 6.58 -9.24 14.27
CA THR A 91 7.94 -9.77 14.03
C THR A 91 8.89 -8.66 13.58
N LEU A 92 8.47 -7.84 12.63
CA LEU A 92 9.29 -6.75 12.09
C LEU A 92 9.46 -5.59 13.08
N GLU A 93 8.52 -5.38 13.98
CA GLU A 93 8.62 -4.41 15.09
C GLU A 93 9.47 -4.91 16.26
N GLY A 94 9.82 -6.19 16.27
CA GLY A 94 10.58 -6.80 17.36
C GLY A 94 9.74 -7.18 18.58
N ASN A 95 8.42 -7.21 18.45
CA ASN A 95 7.49 -7.58 19.51
C ASN A 95 7.31 -9.10 19.61
N ASP A 96 7.37 -9.83 18.50
CA ASP A 96 7.32 -11.30 18.49
C ASP A 96 8.72 -11.87 18.73
N LYS A 97 8.95 -12.41 19.93
CA LYS A 97 10.23 -13.02 20.32
C LYS A 97 10.42 -14.44 19.77
N SER A 98 9.40 -15.08 19.24
CA SER A 98 9.51 -16.41 18.63
C SER A 98 10.18 -16.35 17.26
N LEU A 99 9.79 -15.38 16.45
CA LEU A 99 10.35 -15.16 15.11
C LEU A 99 11.50 -14.15 15.12
N ASN A 100 11.48 -13.19 16.04
CA ASN A 100 12.51 -12.17 16.21
C ASN A 100 13.12 -12.21 17.62
N PRO A 101 13.90 -13.25 17.96
CA PRO A 101 14.43 -13.46 19.32
C PRO A 101 15.34 -12.34 19.80
N ARG A 102 16.01 -11.61 18.89
CA ARG A 102 16.87 -10.48 19.23
C ARG A 102 16.07 -9.20 19.48
N GLY A 103 14.78 -9.17 19.12
CA GLY A 103 13.90 -8.02 19.26
C GLY A 103 14.37 -6.80 18.49
N ILE A 104 14.97 -7.00 17.32
CA ILE A 104 15.44 -5.93 16.46
C ILE A 104 14.23 -5.30 15.77
N LYS A 105 14.15 -3.98 15.80
CA LYS A 105 13.11 -3.22 15.15
C LYS A 105 13.52 -2.94 13.70
N PHE A 106 12.85 -3.57 12.74
CA PHE A 106 13.06 -3.38 11.30
C PHE A 106 12.03 -2.42 10.69
N LEU A 107 10.91 -2.21 11.39
CA LEU A 107 9.91 -1.22 11.05
C LEU A 107 9.69 -0.29 12.25
N ASP A 108 9.53 1.00 11.98
CA ASP A 108 9.25 2.02 12.99
C ASP A 108 8.06 2.86 12.53
N MET A 109 6.91 2.23 12.44
CA MET A 109 5.66 2.84 12.04
C MET A 109 4.61 2.51 13.11
N SER A 110 3.58 3.32 13.26
CA SER A 110 2.43 2.99 14.12
C SER A 110 1.52 1.97 13.41
N ASP A 111 0.75 1.20 14.17
CA ASP A 111 -0.15 0.15 13.63
C ASP A 111 -1.05 0.65 12.49
N SER A 112 -1.49 1.92 12.55
CA SER A 112 -2.29 2.55 11.50
C SER A 112 -1.52 2.87 10.22
N ASP A 113 -0.18 2.86 10.25
CA ASP A 113 0.66 3.22 9.11
C ASP A 113 0.97 2.02 8.20
N TYR A 114 0.58 0.81 8.61
CA TYR A 114 0.75 -0.43 7.82
C TYR A 114 -0.42 -0.75 6.91
N LYS A 115 -1.39 0.14 6.85
CA LYS A 115 -2.52 0.08 5.93
C LYS A 115 -2.25 0.94 4.70
N ASP A 116 -2.98 0.66 3.66
CA ASP A 116 -2.98 1.49 2.47
C ASP A 116 -3.71 2.83 2.71
N ALA A 117 -3.83 3.65 1.69
CA ALA A 117 -4.47 4.96 1.82
C ALA A 117 -6.01 4.89 1.83
N TRP A 118 -6.60 3.72 1.67
CA TRP A 118 -8.04 3.46 1.77
C TRP A 118 -8.42 2.72 3.06
N ASP A 119 -7.44 2.58 3.99
CA ASP A 119 -7.58 1.95 5.31
C ASP A 119 -7.72 0.41 5.27
N GLU A 120 -7.29 -0.19 4.13
CA GLU A 120 -7.22 -1.62 3.95
C GLU A 120 -5.79 -2.14 4.20
N GLU A 121 -5.68 -3.41 4.58
CA GLU A 121 -4.39 -4.05 4.79
C GLU A 121 -3.76 -4.48 3.47
N LEU A 122 -2.42 -4.58 3.47
CA LEU A 122 -1.68 -5.00 2.30
C LEU A 122 -1.66 -6.52 2.18
N ASN A 123 -1.74 -7.01 0.96
CA ASN A 123 -1.50 -8.40 0.64
C ASN A 123 0.00 -8.64 0.50
N VAL A 124 0.51 -9.70 1.11
CA VAL A 124 1.93 -10.05 1.10
C VAL A 124 2.09 -11.51 0.70
N VAL A 125 2.99 -11.79 -0.23
CA VAL A 125 3.43 -13.14 -0.56
C VAL A 125 4.93 -13.24 -0.38
N LEU A 126 5.35 -14.30 0.29
CA LEU A 126 6.76 -14.60 0.56
C LEU A 126 7.14 -15.93 -0.10
N ASP A 127 8.27 -15.94 -0.81
CA ASP A 127 8.92 -17.14 -1.33
C ASP A 127 9.68 -17.84 -0.18
N LEU A 128 9.00 -18.77 0.49
CA LEU A 128 9.59 -19.52 1.61
C LEU A 128 10.29 -20.81 1.18
N ASN A 129 10.13 -21.22 -0.06
CA ASN A 129 10.84 -22.36 -0.65
C ASN A 129 12.19 -21.95 -1.27
N TYR A 130 12.43 -20.63 -1.42
CA TYR A 130 13.65 -20.02 -1.96
C TYR A 130 14.00 -20.46 -3.39
N ASP A 131 13.00 -20.75 -4.21
CA ASP A 131 13.21 -21.05 -5.62
C ASP A 131 13.24 -19.78 -6.50
N SER A 132 13.00 -18.63 -5.90
CA SER A 132 12.93 -17.29 -6.52
C SER A 132 11.73 -17.14 -7.47
N VAL A 133 10.73 -17.98 -7.38
CA VAL A 133 9.52 -17.95 -8.20
C VAL A 133 8.30 -18.04 -7.33
N ILE A 134 7.51 -17.00 -7.26
CA ILE A 134 6.21 -17.04 -6.57
C ILE A 134 5.16 -17.63 -7.51
N ALA A 135 4.40 -18.62 -7.02
CA ALA A 135 3.41 -19.34 -7.80
C ALA A 135 2.29 -18.43 -8.31
N ASP A 136 1.90 -18.58 -9.58
CA ASP A 136 0.84 -17.77 -10.24
C ASP A 136 -0.51 -17.84 -9.52
N SER A 137 -0.77 -18.95 -8.81
CA SER A 137 -2.01 -19.14 -8.07
C SER A 137 -2.16 -18.23 -6.84
N LEU A 138 -1.07 -17.59 -6.40
CA LEU A 138 -1.03 -16.75 -5.22
C LEU A 138 -1.14 -15.25 -5.54
N ILE A 139 -0.93 -14.88 -6.80
CA ILE A 139 -0.91 -13.49 -7.23
C ILE A 139 -1.64 -13.32 -8.55
N TYR A 140 -2.33 -12.19 -8.70
CA TYR A 140 -2.88 -11.81 -9.98
C TYR A 140 -1.78 -11.23 -10.88
N GLY A 141 -1.88 -11.49 -12.19
CA GLY A 141 -1.08 -10.82 -13.21
C GLY A 141 0.41 -10.97 -13.12
N ALA A 142 0.88 -11.98 -12.46
CA ALA A 142 2.29 -12.16 -12.23
C ALA A 142 2.70 -13.61 -12.51
N ALA A 143 2.58 -14.00 -13.77
CA ALA A 143 3.16 -15.26 -14.23
C ALA A 143 4.63 -15.34 -13.79
N GLY A 144 4.93 -16.17 -12.80
CA GLY A 144 6.29 -16.54 -12.40
C GLY A 144 7.21 -15.34 -12.13
N LYS A 145 6.84 -14.38 -11.29
CA LYS A 145 7.75 -13.26 -10.97
C LYS A 145 8.96 -13.78 -10.22
N ASN A 146 10.13 -13.56 -10.79
CA ASN A 146 11.43 -13.79 -10.16
C ASN A 146 11.65 -12.78 -9.01
N THR A 147 10.98 -13.01 -7.89
CA THR A 147 11.10 -12.15 -6.70
C THR A 147 10.73 -12.95 -5.45
N GLU A 148 11.39 -12.66 -4.37
CA GLU A 148 11.19 -13.33 -3.08
C GLU A 148 10.06 -12.71 -2.26
N ILE A 149 9.65 -11.49 -2.59
CA ILE A 149 8.65 -10.73 -1.84
C ILE A 149 7.75 -9.98 -2.81
N ILE A 150 6.46 -10.24 -2.74
CA ILE A 150 5.43 -9.50 -3.47
C ILE A 150 4.49 -8.86 -2.46
N ILE A 151 4.17 -7.57 -2.66
CA ILE A 151 3.26 -6.80 -1.82
C ILE A 151 2.37 -5.97 -2.73
N TRP A 152 1.05 -5.96 -2.45
CA TRP A 152 0.12 -5.09 -3.16
C TRP A 152 -1.05 -4.67 -2.27
N SER A 153 -1.72 -3.60 -2.67
CA SER A 153 -2.99 -3.12 -2.13
C SER A 153 -4.09 -3.41 -3.15
N ALA A 154 -5.26 -3.79 -2.69
CA ALA A 154 -6.45 -3.99 -3.51
C ALA A 154 -7.10 -2.68 -4.01
N GLY A 155 -6.48 -1.53 -3.71
CA GLY A 155 -6.96 -0.24 -4.20
C GLY A 155 -8.21 0.29 -3.51
N PRO A 156 -8.89 1.26 -4.13
CA PRO A 156 -10.07 1.90 -3.57
C PRO A 156 -11.33 1.03 -3.52
N ASP A 157 -11.44 -0.02 -4.33
CA ASP A 157 -12.59 -0.92 -4.32
C ASP A 157 -12.43 -2.07 -3.30
N GLY A 158 -11.20 -2.31 -2.82
CA GLY A 158 -10.88 -3.34 -1.83
C GLY A 158 -10.94 -4.76 -2.39
N ASP A 159 -11.09 -4.92 -3.69
CA ASP A 159 -11.21 -6.19 -4.37
C ASP A 159 -9.95 -6.53 -5.19
N HIS A 160 -9.64 -7.80 -5.32
CA HIS A 160 -8.60 -8.29 -6.21
C HIS A 160 -8.99 -9.65 -6.80
N ASN A 161 -8.49 -9.94 -7.99
CA ASN A 161 -8.77 -11.20 -8.68
C ASN A 161 -7.49 -11.85 -9.17
N THR A 162 -7.41 -13.17 -9.10
CA THR A 162 -6.25 -13.93 -9.59
C THR A 162 -6.10 -13.93 -11.10
N SER A 163 -7.13 -13.50 -11.85
CA SER A 163 -7.06 -13.35 -13.31
C SER A 163 -6.48 -11.98 -13.66
N ASP A 164 -5.41 -11.97 -14.43
CA ASP A 164 -4.63 -10.79 -14.84
C ASP A 164 -5.48 -9.69 -15.51
N SER A 165 -6.51 -10.08 -16.26
CA SER A 165 -7.35 -9.16 -17.03
C SER A 165 -8.66 -8.79 -16.34
N HIS A 166 -8.81 -9.07 -15.04
CA HIS A 166 -10.03 -8.71 -14.32
C HIS A 166 -10.05 -7.23 -13.98
N ALA A 167 -11.22 -6.60 -14.11
CA ALA A 167 -11.38 -5.16 -13.88
C ALA A 167 -11.06 -4.74 -12.42
N ASP A 168 -11.26 -5.64 -11.45
CA ASP A 168 -10.94 -5.42 -10.04
C ASP A 168 -9.43 -5.17 -9.81
N ASN A 169 -8.58 -5.50 -10.78
CA ASN A 169 -7.14 -5.31 -10.68
C ASN A 169 -6.62 -3.98 -11.26
N ASP A 170 -7.49 -3.21 -11.93
CA ASP A 170 -7.07 -2.01 -12.68
C ASP A 170 -6.61 -0.86 -11.76
N ASP A 171 -7.09 -0.82 -10.52
CA ASP A 171 -6.79 0.22 -9.53
C ASP A 171 -5.87 -0.25 -8.40
N ASN A 172 -5.42 -1.50 -8.45
CA ASN A 172 -4.48 -2.08 -7.52
C ASN A 172 -3.12 -1.35 -7.53
N VAL A 173 -2.48 -1.28 -6.37
CA VAL A 173 -1.15 -0.67 -6.21
C VAL A 173 -0.13 -1.75 -5.91
N ASN A 174 0.79 -1.99 -6.82
CA ASN A 174 1.70 -3.14 -6.83
C ASN A 174 3.13 -2.78 -6.48
N SER A 175 3.87 -3.73 -5.87
CA SER A 175 5.31 -3.62 -5.61
C SER A 175 6.18 -3.88 -6.85
N TRP A 176 5.61 -4.43 -7.93
CA TRP A 176 6.32 -4.85 -9.15
C TRP A 176 6.06 -3.97 -10.36
N ASP A 177 5.10 -3.07 -10.32
CA ASP A 177 4.87 -2.10 -11.38
C ASP A 177 5.92 -0.99 -11.32
N LYS A 178 6.41 -0.59 -12.50
CA LYS A 178 7.43 0.46 -12.66
C LYS A 178 6.80 1.84 -12.72
#